data_4d0940bf0caf6a7fae5f8f8a00ece8c8
#
_entry.id   4d0940bf0caf6a7fae5f8f8a00ece8c8
#
_cell.length_a   1.000
_cell.length_b   1.000
_cell.length_c   1.000
_cell.angle_alpha   90.00
_cell.angle_beta   90.00
_cell.angle_gamma   90.00
#
_symmetry.space_group_name_H-M   'P 1'
#
loop_
_entity.id
_entity.type
_entity.pdbx_description
1 polymer ?
#
loop_
_entity_poly.entity_id
_entity_poly.type
_entity_poly.pdbx_seq_one_letter_code
_entity_poly.pdbx_strand_id
1 'polypeptide(L)'
;CGFEKPSYHMFKTLWNEEAHIHMETQRLEDSLYEIDADGILVEKVKDNWKHMLWLWQDVNPYWSYREGEKIVVEAYTNCECAELFCNDKSCGIQYLKDHADHILKWVIPYEAGQIKVKGIENQKYVVEDELVTPSDFEALSLETDKNELFADVDDAVHVVLSLRDKMNRWIRHEE
;
A
#
# COMPACT_ATOMS: atom_id res chain seq x y z
N CYS A 1 6.02 -16.86 3.87
CA CYS A 1 6.73 -16.53 2.62
C CYS A 1 7.80 -15.45 2.76
N GLY A 2 7.99 -14.84 3.92
CA GLY A 2 9.08 -13.87 4.17
C GLY A 2 8.81 -12.43 3.70
N PHE A 3 7.72 -12.17 2.98
CA PHE A 3 7.32 -10.81 2.62
C PHE A 3 6.42 -10.20 3.70
N GLU A 4 6.64 -8.92 3.97
CA GLU A 4 5.75 -8.13 4.83
C GLU A 4 4.37 -8.06 4.17
N LYS A 5 3.32 -8.30 4.95
CA LYS A 5 1.93 -8.24 4.50
C LYS A 5 1.27 -6.97 5.01
N PRO A 6 0.19 -6.50 4.38
CA PRO A 6 -0.55 -5.32 4.86
C PRO A 6 -0.89 -5.39 6.36
N SER A 7 -1.31 -6.56 6.83
CA SER A 7 -1.58 -6.80 8.26
C SER A 7 -0.37 -6.58 9.18
N TYR A 8 0.85 -6.87 8.71
CA TYR A 8 2.07 -6.59 9.48
C TYR A 8 2.23 -5.07 9.70
N HIS A 9 2.06 -4.27 8.66
CA HIS A 9 2.14 -2.82 8.76
C HIS A 9 1.05 -2.25 9.67
N MET A 10 -0.18 -2.76 9.60
CA MET A 10 -1.26 -2.38 10.51
C MET A 10 -0.91 -2.70 11.96
N PHE A 11 -0.46 -3.91 12.27
CA PHE A 11 -0.04 -4.26 13.63
C PHE A 11 1.15 -3.43 14.12
N LYS A 12 2.08 -3.09 13.23
CA LYS A 12 3.20 -2.22 13.55
C LYS A 12 2.74 -0.83 14.03
N THR A 13 1.67 -0.28 13.44
CA THR A 13 1.10 1.00 13.88
C THR A 13 0.44 0.95 15.26
N LEU A 14 -0.03 -0.23 15.69
CA LEU A 14 -0.69 -0.41 16.98
C LEU A 14 0.28 -0.67 18.15
N TRP A 15 1.49 -1.20 17.84
CA TRP A 15 2.41 -1.66 18.88
C TRP A 15 3.72 -0.88 18.97
N ASN A 16 4.01 -0.02 18.00
CA ASN A 16 5.21 0.82 18.02
C ASN A 16 4.86 2.27 18.32
N GLU A 17 5.76 2.92 19.07
CA GLU A 17 5.67 4.36 19.37
C GLU A 17 6.34 5.22 18.28
N GLU A 18 7.25 4.63 17.49
CA GLU A 18 7.90 5.34 16.38
C GLU A 18 6.88 5.59 15.26
N ALA A 19 6.92 6.80 14.69
CA ALA A 19 6.06 7.15 13.58
C ALA A 19 6.22 6.17 12.42
N HIS A 20 5.11 5.60 11.98
CA HIS A 20 5.08 4.63 10.89
C HIS A 20 3.93 4.97 9.93
N ILE A 21 4.20 4.81 8.65
CA ILE A 21 3.18 4.87 7.61
C ILE A 21 3.50 3.84 6.52
N HIS A 22 2.47 3.19 5.99
CA HIS A 22 2.57 2.26 4.88
C HIS A 22 1.33 2.37 4.00
N MET A 23 1.52 2.35 2.69
CA MET A 23 0.47 2.58 1.72
C MET A 23 0.23 1.36 0.84
N GLU A 24 -1.05 1.04 0.64
CA GLU A 24 -1.52 -0.01 -0.25
C GLU A 24 -2.60 0.54 -1.17
N THR A 25 -2.82 -0.11 -2.29
CA THR A 25 -3.79 0.33 -3.30
C THR A 25 -4.66 -0.82 -3.79
N GLN A 26 -5.86 -0.50 -4.26
CA GLN A 26 -6.75 -1.45 -4.92
C GLN A 26 -7.74 -0.72 -5.83
N ARG A 27 -8.26 -1.41 -6.86
CA ARG A 27 -9.32 -0.84 -7.69
C ARG A 27 -10.59 -0.66 -6.85
N LEU A 28 -11.29 0.46 -7.07
CA LEU A 28 -12.53 0.73 -6.34
C LEU A 28 -13.57 -0.39 -6.57
N GLU A 29 -13.64 -0.93 -7.78
CA GLU A 29 -14.60 -1.99 -8.11
C GLU A 29 -14.38 -3.28 -7.31
N ASP A 30 -13.11 -3.64 -7.02
CA ASP A 30 -12.72 -4.83 -6.27
C ASP A 30 -12.68 -4.60 -4.76
N SER A 31 -12.76 -3.33 -4.34
CA SER A 31 -12.64 -2.93 -2.95
C SER A 31 -13.93 -3.19 -2.15
N LEU A 32 -13.81 -3.07 -0.84
CA LEU A 32 -14.95 -3.10 0.09
C LEU A 32 -15.73 -1.78 0.10
N TYR A 33 -15.37 -0.82 -0.75
CA TYR A 33 -15.89 0.54 -0.75
C TYR A 33 -16.63 0.87 -2.05
N GLU A 34 -17.48 1.87 -1.95
CA GLU A 34 -18.16 2.50 -3.09
C GLU A 34 -18.23 4.01 -2.88
N ILE A 35 -18.56 4.76 -3.93
CA ILE A 35 -18.80 6.19 -3.84
C ILE A 35 -20.30 6.40 -3.77
N ASP A 36 -20.78 7.05 -2.72
CA ASP A 36 -22.20 7.38 -2.56
C ASP A 36 -22.65 8.52 -3.48
N ALA A 37 -23.93 8.89 -3.37
CA ALA A 37 -24.53 9.95 -4.18
C ALA A 37 -23.92 11.34 -3.96
N ASP A 38 -23.27 11.55 -2.80
CA ASP A 38 -22.61 12.80 -2.43
C ASP A 38 -21.12 12.81 -2.83
N GLY A 39 -20.63 11.73 -3.44
CA GLY A 39 -19.24 11.57 -3.86
C GLY A 39 -18.29 11.14 -2.75
N ILE A 40 -18.82 10.65 -1.65
CA ILE A 40 -18.05 10.23 -0.48
C ILE A 40 -17.76 8.72 -0.55
N LEU A 41 -16.53 8.34 -0.19
CA LEU A 41 -16.15 6.93 -0.09
C LEU A 41 -16.81 6.31 1.16
N VAL A 42 -17.62 5.27 0.95
CA VAL A 42 -18.34 4.56 2.00
C VAL A 42 -18.14 3.05 1.87
N GLU A 43 -18.30 2.32 2.96
CA GLU A 43 -18.27 0.86 2.93
C GLU A 43 -19.51 0.29 2.22
N LYS A 44 -19.32 -0.66 1.28
CA LYS A 44 -20.41 -1.44 0.66
C LYS A 44 -21.25 -2.20 1.70
N VAL A 45 -20.60 -2.68 2.76
CA VAL A 45 -21.24 -3.31 3.90
C VAL A 45 -20.77 -2.60 5.17
N LYS A 46 -21.68 -1.91 5.83
CA LYS A 46 -21.37 -1.12 7.04
C LYS A 46 -20.70 -1.97 8.11
N ASP A 47 -19.64 -1.44 8.70
CA ASP A 47 -18.84 -2.08 9.76
C ASP A 47 -18.26 -3.45 9.36
N ASN A 48 -18.03 -3.70 8.07
CA ASN A 48 -17.53 -4.97 7.57
C ASN A 48 -16.21 -5.40 8.23
N TRP A 49 -15.34 -4.45 8.57
CA TRP A 49 -14.07 -4.69 9.27
C TRP A 49 -14.23 -5.40 10.62
N LYS A 50 -15.36 -5.22 11.31
CA LYS A 50 -15.66 -5.92 12.59
C LYS A 50 -15.91 -7.41 12.40
N HIS A 51 -16.23 -7.84 11.19
CA HIS A 51 -16.56 -9.23 10.85
C HIS A 51 -15.43 -9.95 10.12
N MET A 52 -14.42 -9.23 9.61
CA MET A 52 -13.28 -9.79 8.88
C MET A 52 -12.14 -10.21 9.82
N LEU A 53 -12.42 -11.06 10.79
CA LEU A 53 -11.49 -11.40 11.88
C LEU A 53 -10.16 -12.03 11.40
N TRP A 54 -10.17 -12.73 10.27
CA TRP A 54 -9.01 -13.50 9.77
C TRP A 54 -8.68 -13.25 8.30
N LEU A 55 -9.50 -12.48 7.60
CA LEU A 55 -9.30 -12.14 6.20
C LEU A 55 -8.88 -10.68 6.10
N TRP A 56 -7.72 -10.45 5.50
CA TRP A 56 -7.31 -9.12 5.08
C TRP A 56 -7.83 -8.87 3.68
N GLN A 57 -8.21 -7.63 3.37
CA GLN A 57 -8.62 -7.27 2.01
C GLN A 57 -7.45 -7.44 1.03
N ASP A 58 -7.77 -7.65 -0.24
CA ASP A 58 -6.80 -7.84 -1.31
C ASP A 58 -6.30 -6.48 -1.80
N VAL A 59 -5.30 -5.96 -1.11
CA VAL A 59 -4.64 -4.69 -1.40
C VAL A 59 -3.21 -4.94 -1.90
N ASN A 60 -2.66 -4.00 -2.63
CA ASN A 60 -1.43 -4.18 -3.38
C ASN A 60 -0.45 -3.02 -3.17
N PRO A 61 0.85 -3.30 -2.97
CA PRO A 61 1.88 -2.28 -2.84
C PRO A 61 2.45 -1.88 -4.21
N TYR A 62 1.59 -1.43 -5.13
CA TYR A 62 2.00 -0.93 -6.44
C TYR A 62 1.10 0.21 -6.94
N TRP A 63 1.62 1.03 -7.85
CA TRP A 63 0.91 2.10 -8.53
C TRP A 63 1.03 1.90 -10.05
N SER A 64 0.18 0.98 -10.58
CA SER A 64 0.12 0.65 -12.00
C SER A 64 -1.28 0.13 -12.33
N TYR A 65 -2.09 0.96 -12.96
CA TYR A 65 -3.48 0.70 -13.29
C TYR A 65 -3.82 1.30 -14.66
N ARG A 66 -5.07 1.22 -15.08
CA ARG A 66 -5.52 1.89 -16.31
C ARG A 66 -5.74 3.37 -16.05
N GLU A 67 -5.33 4.21 -17.02
CA GLU A 67 -5.48 5.66 -16.91
C GLU A 67 -6.92 6.07 -16.60
N GLY A 68 -7.10 6.90 -15.58
CA GLY A 68 -8.41 7.37 -15.11
C GLY A 68 -9.22 6.37 -14.28
N GLU A 69 -8.74 5.15 -14.07
CA GLU A 69 -9.39 4.17 -13.21
C GLU A 69 -9.42 4.66 -11.76
N LYS A 70 -10.54 4.47 -11.07
CA LYS A 70 -10.67 4.88 -9.67
C LYS A 70 -9.99 3.89 -8.75
N ILE A 71 -9.00 4.38 -8.03
CA ILE A 71 -8.18 3.58 -7.12
C ILE A 71 -8.44 4.03 -5.68
N VAL A 72 -8.69 3.08 -4.80
CA VAL A 72 -8.68 3.28 -3.35
C VAL A 72 -7.24 3.18 -2.89
N VAL A 73 -6.77 4.21 -2.22
CA VAL A 73 -5.48 4.25 -1.54
C VAL A 73 -5.74 4.11 -0.06
N GLU A 74 -5.15 3.11 0.56
CA GLU A 74 -5.20 2.89 2.01
C GLU A 74 -3.85 3.21 2.63
N ALA A 75 -3.85 3.86 3.78
CA ALA A 75 -2.65 4.09 4.55
C ALA A 75 -2.82 3.64 5.99
N TYR A 76 -1.90 2.80 6.43
CA TYR A 76 -1.77 2.33 7.81
C TYR A 76 -0.77 3.22 8.52
N THR A 77 -1.19 3.94 9.55
CA THR A 77 -0.32 4.87 10.28
C THR A 77 -0.71 4.97 11.75
N ASN A 78 0.26 5.32 12.59
CA ASN A 78 0.04 5.74 13.96
C ASN A 78 0.14 7.28 14.15
N CYS A 79 0.32 8.03 13.05
CA CYS A 79 0.32 9.49 13.08
C CYS A 79 -1.10 10.06 13.29
N GLU A 80 -1.19 11.30 13.81
CA GLU A 80 -2.47 11.99 14.02
C GLU A 80 -3.29 12.13 12.75
N CYS A 81 -2.62 12.39 11.63
CA CYS A 81 -3.21 12.47 10.29
C CYS A 81 -2.15 12.21 9.22
N ALA A 82 -2.59 12.05 7.97
CA ALA A 82 -1.70 11.99 6.83
C ALA A 82 -2.27 12.72 5.62
N GLU A 83 -1.40 13.18 4.74
CA GLU A 83 -1.72 13.82 3.49
C GLU A 83 -1.24 12.97 2.32
N LEU A 84 -2.16 12.71 1.37
CA LEU A 84 -1.84 12.00 0.14
C LEU A 84 -1.51 13.00 -0.97
N PHE A 85 -0.49 12.68 -1.75
CA PHE A 85 -0.09 13.42 -2.95
C PHE A 85 -0.09 12.49 -4.16
N CYS A 86 -0.58 12.98 -5.30
CA CYS A 86 -0.44 12.34 -6.60
C CYS A 86 0.29 13.31 -7.52
N ASN A 87 1.45 12.91 -8.03
CA ASN A 87 2.31 13.76 -8.87
C ASN A 87 2.53 15.15 -8.25
N ASP A 88 2.93 15.19 -6.97
CA ASP A 88 3.15 16.40 -6.14
C ASP A 88 1.90 17.26 -5.87
N LYS A 89 0.72 16.85 -6.34
CA LYS A 89 -0.53 17.53 -6.07
C LYS A 89 -1.23 16.89 -4.89
N SER A 90 -1.61 17.70 -3.88
CA SER A 90 -2.36 17.20 -2.72
C SER A 90 -3.73 16.65 -3.11
N CYS A 91 -4.01 15.46 -2.60
CA CYS A 91 -5.31 14.78 -2.69
C CYS A 91 -6.11 14.93 -1.37
N GLY A 92 -5.59 15.72 -0.42
CA GLY A 92 -6.23 16.02 0.85
C GLY A 92 -5.65 15.28 2.05
N ILE A 93 -6.05 15.77 3.22
CA ILE A 93 -5.63 15.25 4.53
C ILE A 93 -6.75 14.39 5.10
N GLN A 94 -6.37 13.25 5.70
CA GLN A 94 -7.25 12.38 6.48
C GLN A 94 -6.76 12.30 7.92
N TYR A 95 -7.67 12.33 8.89
CA TYR A 95 -7.35 12.28 10.32
C TYR A 95 -7.67 10.90 10.88
N LEU A 96 -6.72 10.28 11.57
CA LEU A 96 -6.87 8.93 12.10
C LEU A 96 -8.07 8.78 13.05
N LYS A 97 -8.37 9.80 13.84
CA LYS A 97 -9.52 9.84 14.76
C LYS A 97 -10.89 9.68 14.08
N ASP A 98 -10.98 9.99 12.78
CA ASP A 98 -12.23 9.93 12.01
C ASP A 98 -12.46 8.54 11.40
N HIS A 99 -11.51 7.61 11.56
CA HIS A 99 -11.54 6.24 11.02
C HIS A 99 -11.54 5.20 12.14
N ALA A 100 -12.68 4.58 12.38
CA ALA A 100 -12.86 3.59 13.47
C ALA A 100 -12.05 2.29 13.26
N ASP A 101 -11.68 1.98 12.01
CA ASP A 101 -10.84 0.85 11.64
C ASP A 101 -9.34 1.17 11.61
N HIS A 102 -8.98 2.40 11.97
CA HIS A 102 -7.59 2.91 11.96
C HIS A 102 -6.91 2.86 10.57
N ILE A 103 -7.68 2.93 9.49
CA ILE A 103 -7.15 2.96 8.13
C ILE A 103 -7.58 4.26 7.45
N LEU A 104 -6.62 5.08 7.03
CA LEU A 104 -6.89 6.27 6.23
C LEU A 104 -7.18 5.87 4.79
N LYS A 105 -8.15 6.52 4.13
CA LYS A 105 -8.62 6.11 2.81
C LYS A 105 -8.86 7.30 1.89
N TRP A 106 -8.35 7.21 0.68
CA TRP A 106 -8.65 8.15 -0.41
C TRP A 106 -9.16 7.37 -1.61
N VAL A 107 -9.94 8.01 -2.45
CA VAL A 107 -10.25 7.52 -3.79
C VAL A 107 -9.80 8.56 -4.79
N ILE A 108 -8.91 8.18 -5.69
CA ILE A 108 -8.35 9.05 -6.71
C ILE A 108 -8.34 8.35 -8.07
N PRO A 109 -8.46 9.09 -9.17
CA PRO A 109 -8.20 8.51 -10.49
C PRO A 109 -6.71 8.15 -10.60
N TYR A 110 -6.41 7.02 -11.23
CA TYR A 110 -5.04 6.69 -11.57
C TYR A 110 -4.49 7.67 -12.61
N GLU A 111 -3.33 8.20 -12.30
CA GLU A 111 -2.47 8.95 -13.21
C GLU A 111 -1.07 8.36 -13.09
N ALA A 112 -0.44 8.02 -14.21
CA ALA A 112 0.92 7.49 -14.20
C ALA A 112 1.90 8.48 -13.54
N GLY A 113 2.84 7.96 -12.74
CA GLY A 113 3.80 8.77 -12.00
C GLY A 113 3.99 8.28 -10.58
N GLN A 114 3.84 9.14 -9.60
CA GLN A 114 4.11 8.87 -8.20
C GLN A 114 2.91 9.21 -7.31
N ILE A 115 2.58 8.30 -6.39
CA ILE A 115 1.78 8.65 -5.22
C ILE A 115 2.65 8.60 -3.96
N LYS A 116 2.42 9.54 -3.06
CA LYS A 116 3.17 9.66 -1.80
C LYS A 116 2.21 10.01 -0.68
N VAL A 117 2.31 9.31 0.42
CA VAL A 117 1.58 9.63 1.65
C VAL A 117 2.56 10.10 2.71
N LYS A 118 2.21 11.18 3.40
CA LYS A 118 3.05 11.76 4.46
C LYS A 118 2.29 11.82 5.77
N GLY A 119 2.81 11.13 6.78
CA GLY A 119 2.31 11.17 8.15
C GLY A 119 2.68 12.48 8.85
N ILE A 120 1.72 13.03 9.59
CA ILE A 120 1.82 14.32 10.26
C ILE A 120 1.64 14.13 11.75
N GLU A 121 2.60 14.66 12.53
CA GLU A 121 2.60 14.77 13.97
C GLU A 121 2.94 16.22 14.36
N ASN A 122 2.18 16.81 15.28
CA ASN A 122 2.43 18.17 15.73
C ASN A 122 2.63 19.17 14.58
N GLN A 123 1.80 19.07 13.53
CA GLN A 123 1.82 19.93 12.33
C GLN A 123 3.11 19.80 11.49
N LYS A 124 3.84 18.69 11.61
CA LYS A 124 5.06 18.42 10.83
C LYS A 124 4.97 17.06 10.16
N TYR A 125 5.48 16.95 8.93
CA TYR A 125 5.71 15.68 8.28
C TYR A 125 6.85 14.96 9.01
N VAL A 126 6.60 13.74 9.46
CA VAL A 126 7.56 12.93 10.25
C VAL A 126 7.95 11.62 9.58
N VAL A 127 7.09 11.10 8.70
CA VAL A 127 7.29 9.85 7.98
C VAL A 127 6.60 9.91 6.64
N GLU A 128 7.12 9.20 5.64
CA GLU A 128 6.49 9.10 4.32
C GLU A 128 6.64 7.70 3.73
N ASP A 129 5.72 7.35 2.84
CA ASP A 129 5.77 6.17 1.98
C ASP A 129 5.38 6.55 0.56
N GLU A 130 5.92 5.84 -0.44
CA GLU A 130 5.68 6.18 -1.84
C GLU A 130 5.57 4.94 -2.73
N LEU A 131 4.70 5.04 -3.74
CA LEU A 131 4.58 4.09 -4.83
C LEU A 131 4.76 4.82 -6.16
N VAL A 132 5.49 4.20 -7.08
CA VAL A 132 5.82 4.82 -8.37
C VAL A 132 5.40 3.88 -9.49
N THR A 133 4.77 4.41 -10.52
CA THR A 133 4.50 3.66 -11.74
C THR A 133 5.82 3.18 -12.35
N PRO A 134 6.04 1.87 -12.53
CA PRO A 134 7.22 1.39 -13.21
C PRO A 134 7.17 1.75 -14.69
N SER A 135 8.34 1.86 -15.31
CA SER A 135 8.45 1.92 -16.77
C SER A 135 8.40 0.50 -17.37
N ASP A 136 8.60 0.42 -18.70
CA ASP A 136 8.63 -0.86 -19.40
C ASP A 136 9.64 -1.83 -18.79
N PHE A 137 9.34 -3.11 -18.95
CA PHE A 137 10.19 -4.21 -18.52
C PHE A 137 11.59 -4.09 -19.13
N GLU A 138 12.61 -4.27 -18.30
CA GLU A 138 14.02 -4.28 -18.71
C GLU A 138 14.70 -5.61 -18.38
N ALA A 139 14.51 -6.13 -17.16
CA ALA A 139 15.25 -7.28 -16.69
C ALA A 139 14.50 -8.16 -15.67
N LEU A 140 14.90 -9.42 -15.63
CA LEU A 140 14.61 -10.32 -14.51
C LEU A 140 15.71 -10.20 -13.47
N SER A 141 15.32 -10.03 -12.21
CA SER A 141 16.22 -10.09 -11.05
C SER A 141 15.96 -11.37 -10.27
N LEU A 142 17.04 -12.05 -9.90
CA LEU A 142 17.05 -13.19 -9.01
C LEU A 142 17.84 -12.82 -7.75
N GLU A 143 17.19 -12.90 -6.60
CA GLU A 143 17.79 -12.61 -5.31
C GLU A 143 17.67 -13.84 -4.42
N THR A 144 18.73 -14.14 -3.63
CA THR A 144 18.73 -15.28 -2.71
C THR A 144 19.04 -14.80 -1.30
N ASP A 145 18.44 -15.45 -0.31
CA ASP A 145 18.67 -15.15 1.11
C ASP A 145 20.03 -15.67 1.62
N LYS A 146 20.67 -16.57 0.87
CA LYS A 146 22.03 -17.07 1.12
C LYS A 146 22.73 -17.50 -0.17
N ASN A 147 24.06 -17.45 -0.15
CA ASN A 147 24.91 -17.72 -1.32
C ASN A 147 25.47 -19.15 -1.35
N GLU A 148 25.33 -19.88 -0.26
CA GLU A 148 25.86 -21.25 -0.13
C GLU A 148 24.79 -22.15 0.47
N LEU A 149 24.70 -23.37 -0.05
CA LEU A 149 23.84 -24.45 0.44
C LEU A 149 24.74 -25.63 0.87
N PHE A 150 24.42 -26.20 2.01
CA PHE A 150 24.98 -27.50 2.37
C PHE A 150 24.22 -28.61 1.67
N ALA A 151 24.93 -29.64 1.20
CA ALA A 151 24.31 -30.77 0.52
C ALA A 151 23.71 -31.74 1.55
N ASP A 152 22.71 -31.29 2.30
CA ASP A 152 21.90 -32.09 3.21
C ASP A 152 20.40 -31.88 2.93
N VAL A 153 19.54 -32.65 3.61
CA VAL A 153 18.09 -32.60 3.39
C VAL A 153 17.38 -31.48 4.13
N ASP A 154 18.06 -30.78 5.04
CA ASP A 154 17.47 -29.78 5.93
C ASP A 154 17.82 -28.33 5.51
N ASP A 155 18.76 -28.17 4.57
CA ASP A 155 19.14 -26.85 4.08
C ASP A 155 18.33 -26.41 2.87
N ALA A 156 17.83 -25.17 2.91
CA ALA A 156 17.01 -24.58 1.86
C ALA A 156 17.42 -23.11 1.61
N VAL A 157 17.21 -22.66 0.37
CA VAL A 157 17.39 -21.26 -0.02
C VAL A 157 16.07 -20.71 -0.52
N HIS A 158 15.76 -19.46 -0.13
CA HIS A 158 14.67 -18.72 -0.73
C HIS A 158 15.19 -17.96 -1.94
N VAL A 159 14.50 -18.12 -3.06
CA VAL A 159 14.81 -17.41 -4.31
C VAL A 159 13.66 -16.48 -4.62
N VAL A 160 13.95 -15.19 -4.72
CA VAL A 160 12.99 -14.17 -5.14
C VAL A 160 13.26 -13.83 -6.59
N LEU A 161 12.29 -14.12 -7.47
CA LEU A 161 12.28 -13.69 -8.86
C LEU A 161 11.44 -12.42 -8.97
N SER A 162 11.98 -11.37 -9.56
CA SER A 162 11.25 -10.12 -9.77
C SER A 162 11.49 -9.56 -11.18
N LEU A 163 10.43 -8.92 -11.71
CA LEU A 163 10.52 -8.12 -12.92
C LEU A 163 10.99 -6.72 -12.55
N ARG A 164 11.93 -6.19 -13.31
CA ARG A 164 12.54 -4.87 -13.06
C ARG A 164 12.43 -3.98 -14.29
N ASP A 165 12.18 -2.71 -14.04
CA ASP A 165 12.25 -1.66 -15.05
C ASP A 165 13.68 -1.08 -15.15
N LYS A 166 13.87 -0.10 -16.06
CA LYS A 166 15.16 0.59 -16.28
C LYS A 166 15.73 1.31 -15.04
N MET A 167 14.86 1.65 -14.07
CA MET A 167 15.24 2.29 -12.82
C MET A 167 15.42 1.27 -11.70
N ASN A 168 15.43 -0.05 -12.03
CA ASN A 168 15.49 -1.16 -11.10
C ASN A 168 14.30 -1.22 -10.12
N ARG A 169 13.14 -0.65 -10.47
CA ARG A 169 11.91 -0.73 -9.70
C ARG A 169 11.19 -2.04 -10.00
N TRP A 170 10.48 -2.56 -9.03
CA TRP A 170 9.66 -3.76 -9.22
C TRP A 170 8.47 -3.45 -10.12
N ILE A 171 8.28 -4.28 -11.12
CA ILE A 171 7.04 -4.37 -11.88
C ILE A 171 6.23 -5.45 -11.20
N ARG A 172 5.14 -5.08 -10.52
CA ARG A 172 4.33 -6.00 -9.71
C ARG A 172 2.98 -6.34 -10.34
N HIS A 173 2.61 -5.62 -11.39
CA HIS A 173 1.38 -5.82 -12.13
C HIS A 173 1.68 -5.80 -13.61
N GLU A 174 1.36 -6.91 -14.29
CA GLU A 174 1.28 -7.02 -15.74
C GLU A 174 0.01 -7.79 -16.09
N GLU A 175 -0.72 -7.29 -17.07
CA GLU A 175 -1.84 -8.02 -17.72
C GLU A 175 -1.32 -8.86 -18.88
#